data_f1939b37f1ea77f03dab7a7a58f549c2
#
_entry.id   f1939b37f1ea77f03dab7a7a58f549c2
#
_cell.length_a   1.000
_cell.length_b   1.000
_cell.length_c   1.000
_cell.angle_alpha   90.00
_cell.angle_beta   90.00
_cell.angle_gamma   90.00
#
_symmetry.space_group_name_H-M   'P 1'
#
loop_
_entity.id
_entity.type
_entity.pdbx_description
1 polymer ?
#
loop_
_entity_poly.entity_id
_entity_poly.type
_entity_poly.pdbx_seq_one_letter_code
_entity_poly.pdbx_strand_id
1 'polypeptide(L)' 'VPIPPDGPGEVLVAVRGGSEAYTAWSATSIDRDARVVVVDTVSARGVIVERLPS' A
#
# COMPACT_ATOMS: atom_id res chain seq x y z
N VAL A 1 8.47 0.39 2.21
CA VAL A 1 9.11 0.55 0.91
C VAL A 1 8.30 1.51 0.06
N PRO A 2 8.90 2.56 -0.50
CA PRO A 2 8.19 3.48 -1.35
C PRO A 2 7.51 2.79 -2.53
N ILE A 3 6.39 3.33 -2.98
CA ILE A 3 5.61 2.77 -4.08
C ILE A 3 5.81 3.65 -5.32
N PRO A 4 6.50 3.16 -6.36
CA PRO A 4 6.61 3.90 -7.60
C PRO A 4 5.30 3.83 -8.39
N PRO A 5 5.07 4.78 -9.33
CA PRO A 5 3.80 4.83 -10.05
C PRO A 5 3.58 3.67 -11.05
N ASP A 6 4.64 2.99 -11.43
CA ASP A 6 4.60 1.93 -12.41
C ASP A 6 5.13 0.59 -11.92
N GLY A 7 5.26 0.44 -10.63
CA GLY A 7 5.78 -0.78 -10.05
C GLY A 7 5.26 -1.03 -8.65
N PRO A 8 5.54 -2.20 -8.11
CA PRO A 8 5.08 -2.52 -6.76
C PRO A 8 5.96 -1.91 -5.68
N GLY A 9 5.33 -1.64 -4.55
CA GLY A 9 5.98 -1.32 -3.30
C GLY A 9 5.45 -2.23 -2.22
N GLU A 10 5.59 -1.81 -0.97
CA GLU A 10 5.14 -2.60 0.16
C GLU A 10 4.45 -1.71 1.18
N VAL A 11 3.34 -2.18 1.72
CA VAL A 11 2.62 -1.49 2.79
C VAL A 11 2.42 -2.43 3.96
N LEU A 12 2.36 -1.85 5.15
CA LEU A 12 1.99 -2.58 6.37
C LEU A 12 0.52 -2.30 6.66
N VAL A 13 -0.25 -3.36 6.78
CA VAL A 13 -1.67 -3.28 7.10
C VAL A 13 -1.89 -3.80 8.50
N ALA A 14 -2.51 -2.99 9.33
CA ALA A 14 -2.84 -3.40 10.70
C ALA A 14 -3.95 -4.44 10.66
N VAL A 15 -3.69 -5.58 11.27
CA VAL A 15 -4.66 -6.66 11.42
C VAL A 15 -4.70 -7.05 12.89
N ARG A 16 -5.63 -7.90 13.27
CA ARG A 16 -5.74 -8.34 14.66
C ARG A 16 -4.41 -8.88 15.18
N GLY A 17 -3.94 -8.27 16.24
CA GLY A 17 -2.75 -8.72 16.93
C GLY A 17 -1.44 -8.28 16.30
N GLY A 18 -1.45 -7.44 15.27
CA GLY A 18 -0.20 -6.98 14.69
C GLY A 18 -0.38 -6.31 13.35
N SER A 19 0.64 -6.41 12.50
CA SER A 19 0.59 -5.88 11.14
C SER A 19 1.17 -6.90 10.18
N GLU A 20 0.72 -6.84 8.92
CA GLU A 20 1.18 -7.72 7.86
C GLU A 20 1.63 -6.90 6.66
N ALA A 21 2.67 -7.36 5.99
CA ALA A 21 3.18 -6.72 4.79
C ALA A 21 2.41 -7.19 3.56
N TYR A 22 2.01 -6.23 2.74
CA TYR A 22 1.32 -6.50 1.48
C TYR A 22 2.07 -5.85 0.34
N THR A 23 2.10 -6.49 -0.82
CA THR A 23 2.56 -5.86 -2.05
C THR A 23 1.51 -4.84 -2.47
N ALA A 24 1.94 -3.64 -2.81
CA ALA A 24 1.01 -2.56 -3.11
C ALA A 24 1.33 -1.88 -4.43
N TRP A 25 0.28 -1.47 -5.13
CA TRP A 25 0.37 -0.69 -6.35
C TRP A 25 -0.44 0.59 -6.20
N SER A 26 0.02 1.64 -6.85
CA SER A 26 -0.66 2.94 -6.83
C SER A 26 -0.54 3.62 -8.18
N ALA A 27 -1.53 4.43 -8.53
CA ALA A 27 -1.50 5.23 -9.74
C ALA A 27 -0.51 6.40 -9.64
N THR A 28 -0.11 6.77 -8.44
CA THR A 28 0.85 7.84 -8.19
C THR A 28 1.97 7.33 -7.30
N SER A 29 3.13 7.96 -7.37
CA SER A 29 4.21 7.59 -6.47
C SER A 29 3.85 7.95 -5.02
N ILE A 30 4.21 7.06 -4.11
CA ILE A 30 3.92 7.24 -2.68
C ILE A 30 5.22 7.11 -1.93
N ASP A 31 5.53 8.14 -1.13
CA ASP A 31 6.74 8.17 -0.34
C ASP A 31 6.66 7.18 0.83
N ARG A 32 7.82 6.80 1.32
CA ARG A 32 7.96 6.06 2.54
C ARG A 32 7.27 6.81 3.67
N ASP A 33 6.63 6.11 4.57
CA ASP A 33 5.92 6.65 5.74
C ASP A 33 4.65 7.44 5.41
N ALA A 34 4.27 7.55 4.14
CA ALA A 34 3.00 8.16 3.79
C ALA A 34 1.84 7.25 4.20
N ARG A 35 0.75 7.86 4.64
CA ARG A 35 -0.46 7.11 4.93
C ARG A 35 -1.23 6.84 3.65
N VAL A 36 -1.76 5.63 3.54
CA VAL A 36 -2.49 5.21 2.35
C VAL A 36 -3.79 4.53 2.76
N VAL A 37 -4.71 4.47 1.82
CA VAL A 37 -5.93 3.69 1.96
C VAL A 37 -5.96 2.62 0.89
N VAL A 38 -6.34 1.41 1.28
CA VAL A 38 -6.52 0.31 0.34
C VAL A 38 -7.84 0.51 -0.38
N VAL A 39 -7.79 0.60 -1.71
CA VAL A 39 -8.99 0.83 -2.52
C VAL A 39 -9.43 -0.43 -3.26
N ASP A 40 -8.56 -1.41 -3.42
CA ASP A 40 -8.92 -2.68 -4.06
C ASP A 40 -7.88 -3.73 -3.72
N THR A 41 -8.21 -4.98 -3.99
CA THR A 41 -7.31 -6.09 -3.83
C THR A 41 -7.09 -6.78 -5.17
N VAL A 42 -5.86 -7.23 -5.43
CA VAL A 42 -5.54 -7.96 -6.65
C VAL A 42 -5.20 -9.42 -6.38
N SER A 43 -4.82 -9.73 -5.15
CA SER A 43 -4.53 -11.11 -4.72
C SER A 43 -4.60 -11.16 -3.20
N ALA A 44 -4.32 -12.33 -2.63
CA ALA A 44 -4.34 -12.52 -1.18
C ALA A 44 -3.37 -11.59 -0.44
N ARG A 45 -2.28 -11.20 -1.08
CA ARG A 45 -1.26 -10.32 -0.50
C ARG A 45 -0.93 -9.13 -1.40
N GLY A 46 -1.81 -8.81 -2.34
CA GLY A 46 -1.61 -7.69 -3.25
C GLY A 46 -2.77 -6.72 -3.17
N VAL A 47 -2.48 -5.44 -3.02
CA VAL A 47 -3.50 -4.40 -2.87
C VAL A 47 -3.19 -3.20 -3.75
N ILE A 48 -4.23 -2.48 -4.13
CA ILE A 48 -4.11 -1.19 -4.78
C ILE A 48 -4.42 -0.14 -3.75
N VAL A 49 -3.57 0.87 -3.64
CA VAL A 49 -3.68 1.89 -2.61
C VAL A 49 -3.70 3.29 -3.21
N GLU A 50 -4.25 4.22 -2.46
CA GLU A 50 -4.17 5.64 -2.75
C GLU A 50 -3.62 6.36 -1.53
N ARG A 51 -2.88 7.43 -1.78
CA ARG A 51 -2.34 8.24 -0.70
C ARG A 51 -3.47 8.99 -0.02
N LEU A 52 -3.49 8.96 1.31
CA LEU A 52 -4.44 9.76 2.07
C LEU A 52 -3.99 11.22 2.07
N PRO A 53 -4.90 12.17 1.90
CA PRO A 53 -4.57 13.58 2.09
C PRO A 53 -4.14 13.82 3.53
N SER A 54 -3.13 14.61 3.69
CA SER A 54 -2.64 14.98 5.02
C SER A 54 -3.38 16.18 5.57
#